data_2ab94150138f96047e398431a850b522
#
_entry.id   2ab94150138f96047e398431a850b522
#
_cell.length_a   1.000
_cell.length_b   1.000
_cell.length_c   1.000
_cell.angle_alpha   90.00
_cell.angle_beta   90.00
_cell.angle_gamma   90.00
#
_symmetry.space_group_name_H-M   'P 1'
#
loop_
_entity.id
_entity.type
_entity.pdbx_description
1 polymer ?
#
loop_
_entity_poly.entity_id
_entity_poly.type
_entity_poly.pdbx_seq_one_letter_code
_entity_poly.pdbx_strand_id
1 'polypeptide(L)'
;MHRKIGGLVVSLTTVFSCSVLAELPEGYPADYQKVVDAGVKEGKVVIYSTTDTKAAGPLIKGFEAQYPGIKVEYNDMNSTELYNRYISEQAAGGGSGDVVWSSSMDTALKLATDYAEKYASPELSKLPKWAVWQQKAYGTTYEPVVFIYNKRLIPQGDVPDSHTALAKLVTAQADKFKGKVTTYDIEKSGLGFMLAVQDSKADANYFADLAGMAKGGLTVQSSTGTMMERVSSGENLLGYNILGSYAEARAKTDPSLGISYPKDYVLVLSRVSFITQESEHPNAARLWFDYVLSEKGQSILANQADIPSIRNDIEGKNDIDGMTKMLGNALKPIPVDETLLEYLEPKKRLELIKQWRTAAAK
;
A
#
# COMPACT_ATOMS: atom_id res chain seq x y z
N MET A 1 -39.66 -76.08 -1.51
CA MET A 1 -38.40 -75.36 -1.85
C MET A 1 -38.71 -74.11 -2.68
N HIS A 2 -38.79 -72.96 -2.08
CA HIS A 2 -39.04 -71.71 -2.80
C HIS A 2 -37.85 -70.78 -2.59
N ARG A 3 -37.05 -70.59 -3.63
CA ARG A 3 -35.93 -69.66 -3.68
C ARG A 3 -36.47 -68.23 -3.93
N LYS A 4 -36.31 -67.30 -2.95
CA LYS A 4 -36.51 -65.88 -3.14
C LYS A 4 -35.24 -65.27 -3.75
N ILE A 5 -35.36 -64.68 -4.93
CA ILE A 5 -34.31 -63.89 -5.57
C ILE A 5 -34.51 -62.46 -5.09
N GLY A 6 -33.56 -61.98 -4.24
CA GLY A 6 -33.54 -60.56 -3.84
C GLY A 6 -32.81 -59.73 -4.89
N GLY A 7 -33.52 -58.79 -5.54
CA GLY A 7 -32.92 -57.84 -6.45
C GLY A 7 -32.25 -56.69 -5.66
N LEU A 8 -30.94 -56.49 -5.88
CA LEU A 8 -30.19 -55.38 -5.36
C LEU A 8 -30.42 -54.17 -6.27
N VAL A 9 -31.15 -53.17 -5.79
CA VAL A 9 -31.30 -51.88 -6.47
C VAL A 9 -30.12 -51.03 -6.07
N VAL A 10 -29.14 -50.81 -6.98
CA VAL A 10 -28.06 -49.84 -6.83
C VAL A 10 -28.56 -48.48 -7.27
N SER A 11 -28.91 -47.62 -6.32
CA SER A 11 -29.17 -46.22 -6.58
C SER A 11 -27.88 -45.46 -6.92
N LEU A 12 -27.72 -45.10 -8.18
CA LEU A 12 -26.66 -44.22 -8.64
C LEU A 12 -27.03 -42.80 -8.25
N THR A 13 -26.50 -42.28 -7.13
CA THR A 13 -26.57 -40.89 -6.75
C THR A 13 -25.59 -40.11 -7.62
N THR A 14 -26.08 -39.44 -8.68
CA THR A 14 -25.33 -38.46 -9.47
C THR A 14 -25.14 -37.26 -8.60
N VAL A 15 -23.94 -37.07 -8.07
CA VAL A 15 -23.53 -35.78 -7.44
C VAL A 15 -23.32 -34.77 -8.57
N PHE A 16 -24.32 -33.91 -8.78
CA PHE A 16 -24.12 -32.70 -9.57
C PHE A 16 -23.17 -31.81 -8.80
N SER A 17 -21.89 -31.82 -9.15
CA SER A 17 -20.96 -30.75 -8.77
C SER A 17 -21.44 -29.49 -9.49
N CYS A 18 -22.13 -28.61 -8.78
CA CYS A 18 -22.41 -27.27 -9.25
C CYS A 18 -21.06 -26.54 -9.31
N SER A 19 -20.40 -26.54 -10.47
CA SER A 19 -19.24 -25.69 -10.71
C SER A 19 -19.78 -24.26 -10.65
N VAL A 20 -19.41 -23.52 -9.61
CA VAL A 20 -19.62 -22.06 -9.56
C VAL A 20 -18.76 -21.50 -10.69
N LEU A 21 -19.41 -21.08 -11.77
CA LEU A 21 -18.73 -20.40 -12.88
C LEU A 21 -18.35 -19.00 -12.42
N ALA A 22 -17.17 -18.55 -12.81
CA ALA A 22 -16.79 -17.15 -12.65
C ALA A 22 -17.68 -16.30 -13.58
N GLU A 23 -18.33 -15.31 -13.00
CA GLU A 23 -19.29 -14.47 -13.70
C GLU A 23 -18.66 -13.15 -14.15
N LEU A 24 -19.16 -12.62 -15.26
CA LEU A 24 -18.84 -11.29 -15.74
C LEU A 24 -19.20 -10.25 -14.65
N PRO A 25 -18.29 -9.36 -14.24
CA PRO A 25 -18.64 -8.29 -13.30
C PRO A 25 -19.73 -7.37 -13.88
N GLU A 26 -20.64 -6.91 -13.03
CA GLU A 26 -21.70 -6.01 -13.43
C GLU A 26 -21.14 -4.71 -14.05
N GLY A 27 -21.73 -4.28 -15.15
CA GLY A 27 -21.32 -3.08 -15.88
C GLY A 27 -20.10 -3.24 -16.80
N TYR A 28 -19.47 -4.40 -16.84
CA TYR A 28 -18.33 -4.65 -17.74
C TYR A 28 -18.82 -5.02 -19.16
N PRO A 29 -18.02 -4.73 -20.21
CA PRO A 29 -18.37 -5.10 -21.59
C PRO A 29 -18.54 -6.61 -21.73
N ALA A 30 -19.49 -7.05 -22.56
CA ALA A 30 -19.80 -8.47 -22.73
C ALA A 30 -18.61 -9.32 -23.22
N ASP A 31 -17.69 -8.73 -23.97
CA ASP A 31 -16.48 -9.39 -24.46
C ASP A 31 -15.42 -9.60 -23.36
N TYR A 32 -15.57 -8.94 -22.21
CA TYR A 32 -14.74 -9.17 -21.03
C TYR A 32 -14.87 -10.59 -20.47
N GLN A 33 -15.98 -11.29 -20.77
CA GLN A 33 -16.12 -12.71 -20.42
C GLN A 33 -14.97 -13.56 -20.97
N LYS A 34 -14.37 -13.18 -22.11
CA LYS A 34 -13.19 -13.87 -22.67
C LYS A 34 -11.98 -13.76 -21.74
N VAL A 35 -11.83 -12.61 -21.06
CA VAL A 35 -10.75 -12.40 -20.07
C VAL A 35 -11.01 -13.27 -18.85
N VAL A 36 -12.28 -13.35 -18.40
CA VAL A 36 -12.69 -14.22 -17.27
C VAL A 36 -12.36 -15.68 -17.58
N ASP A 37 -12.83 -16.18 -18.74
CA ASP A 37 -12.64 -17.58 -19.12
C ASP A 37 -11.14 -17.93 -19.29
N ALA A 38 -10.36 -17.03 -19.86
CA ALA A 38 -8.94 -17.21 -20.06
C ALA A 38 -8.18 -17.17 -18.71
N GLY A 39 -8.51 -16.23 -17.82
CA GLY A 39 -7.90 -16.14 -16.49
C GLY A 39 -8.18 -17.38 -15.62
N VAL A 40 -9.42 -17.89 -15.65
CA VAL A 40 -9.77 -19.16 -14.98
C VAL A 40 -8.95 -20.32 -15.54
N LYS A 41 -8.72 -20.35 -16.85
CA LYS A 41 -7.87 -21.36 -17.49
C LYS A 41 -6.39 -21.23 -17.11
N GLU A 42 -5.88 -20.01 -16.89
CA GLU A 42 -4.54 -19.75 -16.39
C GLU A 42 -4.37 -20.25 -14.94
N GLY A 43 -5.43 -20.19 -14.14
CA GLY A 43 -5.55 -20.86 -12.85
C GLY A 43 -4.83 -20.21 -11.67
N LYS A 44 -3.98 -19.21 -11.92
CA LYS A 44 -3.27 -18.46 -10.86
C LYS A 44 -2.90 -17.05 -11.31
N VAL A 45 -2.55 -16.20 -10.33
CA VAL A 45 -1.91 -14.90 -10.53
C VAL A 45 -0.83 -14.71 -9.46
N VAL A 46 0.34 -14.23 -9.86
CA VAL A 46 1.48 -13.98 -8.98
C VAL A 46 1.59 -12.49 -8.69
N ILE A 47 1.46 -12.11 -7.42
CA ILE A 47 1.49 -10.72 -6.98
C ILE A 47 2.78 -10.45 -6.20
N TYR A 48 3.53 -9.42 -6.61
CA TYR A 48 4.64 -8.85 -5.83
C TYR A 48 4.17 -7.59 -5.14
N SER A 49 4.18 -7.57 -3.81
CA SER A 49 3.58 -6.48 -3.06
C SER A 49 4.38 -6.03 -1.84
N THR A 50 4.20 -4.75 -1.51
CA THR A 50 4.63 -4.18 -0.22
C THR A 50 3.47 -4.04 0.77
N THR A 51 2.29 -4.55 0.45
CA THR A 51 1.15 -4.61 1.37
C THR A 51 1.25 -5.91 2.15
N ASP A 52 1.28 -5.80 3.48
CA ASP A 52 1.36 -6.97 4.36
C ASP A 52 0.27 -7.99 4.02
N THR A 53 0.62 -9.27 3.98
CA THR A 53 -0.31 -10.36 3.67
C THR A 53 -1.58 -10.32 4.54
N LYS A 54 -1.44 -9.90 5.81
CA LYS A 54 -2.58 -9.74 6.71
C LYS A 54 -3.56 -8.66 6.21
N ALA A 55 -3.04 -7.54 5.74
CA ALA A 55 -3.85 -6.42 5.23
C ALA A 55 -4.48 -6.76 3.87
N ALA A 56 -3.74 -7.47 3.00
CA ALA A 56 -4.24 -7.90 1.69
C ALA A 56 -5.24 -9.08 1.77
N GLY A 57 -5.25 -9.82 2.89
CA GLY A 57 -6.02 -11.07 3.06
C GLY A 57 -7.51 -10.97 2.70
N PRO A 58 -8.26 -9.95 3.16
CA PRO A 58 -9.66 -9.77 2.76
C PRO A 58 -9.85 -9.60 1.26
N LEU A 59 -8.97 -8.84 0.60
CA LEU A 59 -8.99 -8.59 -0.85
C LEU A 59 -8.70 -9.89 -1.62
N ILE A 60 -7.68 -10.66 -1.21
CA ILE A 60 -7.33 -11.95 -1.81
C ILE A 60 -8.51 -12.92 -1.73
N LYS A 61 -9.11 -13.06 -0.54
CA LYS A 61 -10.28 -13.93 -0.34
C LYS A 61 -11.48 -13.51 -1.20
N GLY A 62 -11.73 -12.21 -1.30
CA GLY A 62 -12.81 -11.67 -2.12
C GLY A 62 -12.59 -11.92 -3.61
N PHE A 63 -11.35 -11.81 -4.09
CA PHE A 63 -10.97 -12.13 -5.47
C PHE A 63 -11.16 -13.62 -5.78
N GLU A 64 -10.60 -14.51 -4.95
CA GLU A 64 -10.72 -15.96 -5.14
C GLU A 64 -12.18 -16.45 -5.06
N ALA A 65 -13.02 -15.76 -4.28
CA ALA A 65 -14.46 -16.04 -4.23
C ALA A 65 -15.20 -15.57 -5.49
N GLN A 66 -14.77 -14.46 -6.10
CA GLN A 66 -15.36 -13.95 -7.34
C GLN A 66 -14.91 -14.73 -8.57
N TYR A 67 -13.68 -15.19 -8.59
CA TYR A 67 -13.08 -15.96 -9.67
C TYR A 67 -12.64 -17.35 -9.21
N PRO A 68 -13.59 -18.26 -8.95
CA PRO A 68 -13.29 -19.63 -8.55
C PRO A 68 -12.40 -20.31 -9.60
N GLY A 69 -11.32 -20.91 -9.16
CA GLY A 69 -10.34 -21.54 -10.04
C GLY A 69 -9.07 -20.71 -10.28
N ILE A 70 -9.03 -19.42 -9.89
CA ILE A 70 -7.81 -18.61 -9.90
C ILE A 70 -7.25 -18.54 -8.47
N LYS A 71 -6.00 -18.97 -8.28
CA LYS A 71 -5.28 -18.85 -7.01
C LYS A 71 -4.36 -17.65 -7.01
N VAL A 72 -4.37 -16.90 -5.92
CA VAL A 72 -3.45 -15.78 -5.72
C VAL A 72 -2.19 -16.29 -5.03
N GLU A 73 -1.07 -16.23 -5.74
CA GLU A 73 0.27 -16.42 -5.19
C GLU A 73 0.80 -15.05 -4.75
N TYR A 74 0.67 -14.76 -3.46
CA TYR A 74 0.97 -13.45 -2.90
C TYR A 74 2.36 -13.43 -2.25
N ASN A 75 3.23 -12.55 -2.74
CA ASN A 75 4.59 -12.37 -2.27
C ASN A 75 4.73 -11.01 -1.59
N ASP A 76 4.71 -11.02 -0.26
CA ASP A 76 4.86 -9.87 0.61
C ASP A 76 6.35 -9.60 0.86
N MET A 77 6.82 -8.39 0.59
CA MET A 77 8.22 -8.00 0.77
C MET A 77 8.35 -6.47 0.96
N ASN A 78 9.46 -6.00 1.52
CA ASN A 78 9.70 -4.57 1.60
C ASN A 78 9.97 -3.95 0.22
N SER A 79 9.83 -2.61 0.10
CA SER A 79 9.89 -1.91 -1.19
C SER A 79 11.25 -2.04 -1.91
N THR A 80 12.34 -2.07 -1.16
CA THR A 80 13.69 -2.26 -1.73
C THR A 80 13.90 -3.69 -2.21
N GLU A 81 13.43 -4.66 -1.43
CA GLU A 81 13.47 -6.07 -1.78
C GLU A 81 12.65 -6.35 -3.05
N LEU A 82 11.41 -5.82 -3.12
CA LEU A 82 10.56 -5.94 -4.29
C LEU A 82 11.26 -5.43 -5.57
N TYR A 83 11.78 -4.22 -5.49
CA TYR A 83 12.48 -3.61 -6.63
C TYR A 83 13.68 -4.45 -7.07
N ASN A 84 14.55 -4.84 -6.15
CA ASN A 84 15.75 -5.61 -6.45
C ASN A 84 15.42 -7.01 -6.98
N ARG A 85 14.45 -7.68 -6.39
CA ARG A 85 13.99 -9.00 -6.85
C ARG A 85 13.49 -8.93 -8.28
N TYR A 86 12.58 -7.97 -8.56
CA TYR A 86 12.01 -7.80 -9.89
C TYR A 86 13.10 -7.57 -10.95
N ILE A 87 14.02 -6.62 -10.71
CA ILE A 87 15.13 -6.32 -11.63
C ILE A 87 16.05 -7.52 -11.83
N SER A 88 16.36 -8.26 -10.77
CA SER A 88 17.23 -9.43 -10.84
C SER A 88 16.61 -10.57 -11.65
N GLU A 89 15.31 -10.82 -11.48
CA GLU A 89 14.57 -11.82 -12.25
C GLU A 89 14.47 -11.44 -13.73
N GLN A 90 14.19 -10.17 -14.04
CA GLN A 90 14.18 -9.67 -15.41
C GLN A 90 15.56 -9.80 -16.09
N ALA A 91 16.64 -9.45 -15.39
CA ALA A 91 18.00 -9.59 -15.90
C ALA A 91 18.41 -11.05 -16.13
N ALA A 92 17.84 -11.98 -15.37
CA ALA A 92 18.07 -13.43 -15.53
C ALA A 92 17.24 -14.05 -16.68
N GLY A 93 16.31 -13.29 -17.28
CA GLY A 93 15.37 -13.83 -18.28
C GLY A 93 14.35 -14.81 -17.68
N GLY A 94 14.14 -14.77 -16.39
CA GLY A 94 13.14 -15.56 -15.66
C GLY A 94 11.80 -14.83 -15.54
N GLY A 95 10.73 -15.59 -15.31
CA GLY A 95 9.42 -15.02 -14.97
C GLY A 95 9.49 -14.26 -13.64
N SER A 96 8.79 -13.14 -13.56
CA SER A 96 8.59 -12.38 -12.34
C SER A 96 7.10 -12.35 -11.97
N GLY A 97 6.70 -11.55 -10.98
CA GLY A 97 5.29 -11.39 -10.65
C GLY A 97 4.47 -10.89 -11.84
N ASP A 98 3.23 -11.35 -11.94
CA ASP A 98 2.28 -10.89 -12.97
C ASP A 98 1.79 -9.47 -12.71
N VAL A 99 1.70 -9.11 -11.43
CA VAL A 99 1.30 -7.77 -10.97
C VAL A 99 2.24 -7.29 -9.88
N VAL A 100 2.64 -6.03 -9.97
CA VAL A 100 3.34 -5.31 -8.90
C VAL A 100 2.34 -4.39 -8.19
N TRP A 101 2.40 -4.34 -6.85
CA TRP A 101 1.58 -3.48 -6.01
C TRP A 101 2.40 -2.91 -4.86
N SER A 102 2.83 -1.64 -4.95
CA SER A 102 3.84 -1.07 -4.06
C SER A 102 3.48 0.30 -3.51
N SER A 103 3.77 0.51 -2.21
CA SER A 103 3.68 1.82 -1.54
C SER A 103 4.84 2.76 -1.88
N SER A 104 5.98 2.26 -2.39
CA SER A 104 7.07 3.09 -2.90
C SER A 104 6.74 3.48 -4.34
N MET A 105 5.99 4.58 -4.47
CA MET A 105 5.40 5.03 -5.74
C MET A 105 6.45 5.30 -6.81
N ASP A 106 7.60 5.85 -6.41
CA ASP A 106 8.73 6.20 -7.29
C ASP A 106 9.38 4.97 -7.93
N THR A 107 9.73 3.97 -7.12
CA THR A 107 10.33 2.73 -7.64
C THR A 107 9.32 1.87 -8.39
N ALA A 108 8.05 1.86 -7.99
CA ALA A 108 6.99 1.20 -8.74
C ALA A 108 6.78 1.86 -10.10
N LEU A 109 6.76 3.19 -10.17
CA LEU A 109 6.66 3.91 -11.45
C LEU A 109 7.90 3.68 -12.32
N LYS A 110 9.09 3.61 -11.72
CA LYS A 110 10.33 3.27 -12.46
C LYS A 110 10.22 1.89 -13.10
N LEU A 111 9.76 0.88 -12.37
CA LEU A 111 9.50 -0.45 -12.94
C LEU A 111 8.44 -0.38 -14.04
N ALA A 112 7.34 0.35 -13.80
CA ALA A 112 6.24 0.48 -14.77
C ALA A 112 6.70 1.16 -16.07
N THR A 113 7.66 2.10 -16.02
CA THR A 113 8.21 2.74 -17.22
C THR A 113 8.75 1.72 -18.20
N ASP A 114 9.50 0.74 -17.70
CA ASP A 114 10.24 -0.22 -18.50
C ASP A 114 9.47 -1.54 -18.75
N TYR A 115 8.59 -1.94 -17.80
CA TYR A 115 8.04 -3.29 -17.76
C TYR A 115 6.51 -3.38 -17.70
N ALA A 116 5.77 -2.26 -17.58
CA ALA A 116 4.32 -2.33 -17.48
C ALA A 116 3.62 -2.52 -18.82
N GLU A 117 2.65 -3.42 -18.86
CA GLU A 117 1.65 -3.47 -19.92
C GLU A 117 0.85 -2.17 -19.96
N LYS A 118 0.59 -1.64 -21.14
CA LYS A 118 -0.41 -0.57 -21.30
C LYS A 118 -1.79 -1.20 -21.33
N TYR A 119 -2.54 -0.99 -20.27
CA TYR A 119 -3.85 -1.59 -20.08
C TYR A 119 -4.89 -0.55 -19.62
N ALA A 120 -5.94 -0.36 -20.42
CA ALA A 120 -7.07 0.49 -20.06
C ALA A 120 -8.09 -0.32 -19.25
N SER A 121 -8.02 -0.24 -17.93
CA SER A 121 -9.00 -0.88 -17.06
C SER A 121 -10.42 -0.38 -17.32
N PRO A 122 -11.47 -1.23 -17.28
CA PRO A 122 -12.85 -0.80 -17.28
C PRO A 122 -13.19 0.20 -16.16
N GLU A 123 -12.42 0.20 -15.07
CA GLU A 123 -12.61 1.09 -13.93
C GLU A 123 -11.95 2.49 -14.11
N LEU A 124 -11.23 2.72 -15.20
CA LEU A 124 -10.44 3.93 -15.44
C LEU A 124 -11.23 5.23 -15.21
N SER A 125 -12.49 5.28 -15.62
CA SER A 125 -13.36 6.47 -15.49
C SER A 125 -13.74 6.81 -14.05
N LYS A 126 -13.55 5.88 -13.11
CA LYS A 126 -13.86 6.01 -11.69
C LYS A 126 -12.67 6.50 -10.86
N LEU A 127 -11.51 6.60 -11.47
CA LEU A 127 -10.27 6.97 -10.79
C LEU A 127 -9.95 8.45 -10.97
N PRO A 128 -9.34 9.10 -9.96
CA PRO A 128 -8.86 10.46 -10.12
C PRO A 128 -7.71 10.51 -11.13
N LYS A 129 -7.68 11.54 -11.96
CA LYS A 129 -6.67 11.67 -13.04
C LYS A 129 -5.23 11.61 -12.55
N TRP A 130 -4.96 12.16 -11.36
CA TRP A 130 -3.62 12.16 -10.77
C TRP A 130 -3.11 10.77 -10.35
N ALA A 131 -4.02 9.79 -10.25
CA ALA A 131 -3.67 8.42 -9.87
C ALA A 131 -3.35 7.51 -11.07
N VAL A 132 -3.40 8.01 -12.31
CA VAL A 132 -3.21 7.17 -13.50
C VAL A 132 -2.12 7.75 -14.39
N TRP A 133 -1.06 6.98 -14.58
CA TRP A 133 0.03 7.33 -15.49
C TRP A 133 -0.01 6.49 -16.76
N GLN A 134 -0.27 7.14 -17.91
CA GLN A 134 -0.22 6.58 -19.25
C GLN A 134 -0.99 5.26 -19.48
N GLN A 135 -1.95 4.92 -18.61
CA GLN A 135 -2.61 3.60 -18.56
C GLN A 135 -1.60 2.44 -18.36
N LYS A 136 -0.46 2.71 -17.75
CA LYS A 136 0.58 1.73 -17.41
C LYS A 136 0.68 1.52 -15.91
N ALA A 137 0.50 2.58 -15.11
CA ALA A 137 0.57 2.51 -13.65
C ALA A 137 -0.62 3.25 -13.04
N TYR A 138 -1.20 2.65 -12.00
CA TYR A 138 -2.41 3.13 -11.34
C TYR A 138 -2.22 3.18 -9.83
N GLY A 139 -2.54 4.33 -9.24
CA GLY A 139 -2.72 4.43 -7.80
C GLY A 139 -4.02 3.72 -7.40
N THR A 140 -3.96 2.96 -6.34
CA THR A 140 -5.06 2.09 -5.89
C THR A 140 -5.61 2.44 -4.52
N THR A 141 -4.95 3.34 -3.78
CA THR A 141 -5.30 3.70 -2.41
C THR A 141 -5.15 5.20 -2.17
N TYR A 142 -5.71 5.72 -1.07
CA TYR A 142 -5.61 7.12 -0.66
C TYR A 142 -5.16 7.18 0.80
N GLU A 143 -3.86 6.97 1.06
CA GLU A 143 -3.33 6.73 2.39
C GLU A 143 -2.61 7.97 2.95
N PRO A 144 -3.15 8.62 4.01
CA PRO A 144 -2.48 9.72 4.67
C PRO A 144 -1.24 9.23 5.42
N VAL A 145 -0.20 10.05 5.44
CA VAL A 145 1.01 9.84 6.25
C VAL A 145 0.87 10.62 7.55
N VAL A 146 1.05 9.95 8.68
CA VAL A 146 0.72 10.46 10.00
C VAL A 146 1.88 10.39 10.98
N PHE A 147 1.75 11.06 12.13
CA PHE A 147 2.54 10.78 13.32
C PHE A 147 1.84 9.75 14.19
N ILE A 148 2.61 8.94 14.88
CA ILE A 148 2.12 8.09 15.96
C ILE A 148 2.82 8.41 17.26
N TYR A 149 2.15 8.15 18.38
CA TYR A 149 2.71 8.39 19.70
C TYR A 149 2.23 7.35 20.71
N ASN A 150 3.00 7.17 21.79
CA ASN A 150 2.59 6.32 22.89
C ASN A 150 1.69 7.11 23.85
N LYS A 151 0.39 6.79 23.90
CA LYS A 151 -0.61 7.48 24.73
C LYS A 151 -0.35 7.42 26.23
N ARG A 152 0.40 6.43 26.70
CA ARG A 152 0.75 6.28 28.12
C ARG A 152 1.88 7.21 28.54
N LEU A 153 2.74 7.60 27.57
CA LEU A 153 3.99 8.32 27.82
C LEU A 153 3.98 9.77 27.29
N ILE A 154 3.09 10.07 26.33
CA ILE A 154 2.86 11.41 25.79
C ILE A 154 1.46 11.86 26.20
N PRO A 155 1.34 12.86 27.12
CA PRO A 155 0.05 13.47 27.45
C PRO A 155 -0.63 14.08 26.23
N GLN A 156 -1.96 14.05 26.19
CA GLN A 156 -2.74 14.56 25.06
C GLN A 156 -2.41 16.04 24.71
N GLY A 157 -2.09 16.87 25.71
CA GLY A 157 -1.71 18.26 25.49
C GLY A 157 -0.32 18.47 24.88
N ASP A 158 0.52 17.44 24.89
CA ASP A 158 1.88 17.46 24.32
C ASP A 158 1.94 16.80 22.92
N VAL A 159 0.81 16.30 22.40
CA VAL A 159 0.79 15.64 21.10
C VAL A 159 1.03 16.66 19.99
N PRO A 160 2.10 16.52 19.19
CA PRO A 160 2.37 17.46 18.10
C PRO A 160 1.35 17.32 16.98
N ASP A 161 0.88 18.46 16.44
CA ASP A 161 -0.08 18.54 15.36
C ASP A 161 0.48 19.17 14.07
N SER A 162 1.79 19.33 14.01
CA SER A 162 2.52 19.79 12.82
C SER A 162 3.97 19.35 12.85
N HIS A 163 4.66 19.36 11.71
CA HIS A 163 6.07 18.98 11.61
C HIS A 163 6.97 19.88 12.45
N THR A 164 6.75 21.19 12.36
CA THR A 164 7.46 22.17 13.20
C THR A 164 7.12 22.01 14.70
N ALA A 165 5.88 21.65 15.07
CA ALA A 165 5.53 21.39 16.47
C ALA A 165 6.25 20.14 16.99
N LEU A 166 6.35 19.09 16.19
CA LEU A 166 7.10 17.88 16.52
C LEU A 166 8.59 18.20 16.76
N ALA A 167 9.22 18.94 15.85
CA ALA A 167 10.62 19.37 15.98
C ALA A 167 10.86 20.22 17.23
N LYS A 168 9.97 21.17 17.52
CA LYS A 168 10.03 22.02 18.73
C LYS A 168 9.85 21.21 20.00
N LEU A 169 8.91 20.28 20.05
CA LEU A 169 8.69 19.41 21.21
C LEU A 169 9.94 18.61 21.55
N VAL A 170 10.52 17.95 20.54
CA VAL A 170 11.73 17.13 20.73
C VAL A 170 12.92 17.99 21.15
N THR A 171 13.08 19.16 20.52
CA THR A 171 14.17 20.09 20.87
C THR A 171 14.04 20.62 22.30
N ALA A 172 12.83 21.02 22.73
CA ALA A 172 12.59 21.55 24.06
C ALA A 172 12.75 20.52 25.17
N GLN A 173 12.53 19.24 24.87
CA GLN A 173 12.59 18.12 25.82
C GLN A 173 13.61 17.06 25.36
N ALA A 174 14.79 17.49 24.87
CA ALA A 174 15.77 16.61 24.22
C ALA A 174 16.19 15.41 25.10
N ASP A 175 16.33 15.59 26.42
CA ASP A 175 16.65 14.49 27.33
C ASP A 175 15.57 13.43 27.40
N LYS A 176 14.28 13.83 27.42
CA LYS A 176 13.12 12.93 27.41
C LYS A 176 13.04 12.14 26.11
N PHE A 177 13.34 12.80 24.99
CA PHE A 177 13.23 12.22 23.64
C PHE A 177 14.52 11.58 23.14
N LYS A 178 15.55 11.44 23.98
CA LYS A 178 16.84 10.83 23.59
C LYS A 178 16.63 9.41 23.05
N GLY A 179 16.87 9.21 21.73
CA GLY A 179 16.64 7.94 21.04
C GLY A 179 15.18 7.48 21.02
N LYS A 180 14.22 8.40 21.20
CA LYS A 180 12.79 8.08 21.38
C LYS A 180 11.91 8.48 20.20
N VAL A 181 12.47 9.07 19.15
CA VAL A 181 11.75 9.35 17.90
C VAL A 181 12.20 8.35 16.84
N THR A 182 11.24 7.70 16.17
CA THR A 182 11.54 6.74 15.11
C THR A 182 10.99 7.20 13.77
N THR A 183 11.73 6.90 12.71
CA THR A 183 11.32 7.12 11.32
C THR A 183 11.96 6.07 10.40
N TYR A 184 11.78 6.18 9.09
CA TYR A 184 12.41 5.29 8.13
C TYR A 184 13.92 5.51 7.99
N ASP A 185 14.66 4.43 7.79
CA ASP A 185 16.00 4.44 7.20
C ASP A 185 15.82 4.67 5.68
N ILE A 186 16.07 5.89 5.22
CA ILE A 186 15.87 6.27 3.83
C ILE A 186 16.81 5.57 2.84
N GLU A 187 17.83 4.91 3.31
CA GLU A 187 18.76 4.15 2.46
C GLU A 187 18.34 2.70 2.30
N LYS A 188 17.63 2.14 3.30
CA LYS A 188 17.15 0.76 3.30
C LYS A 188 15.68 0.62 2.92
N SER A 189 14.90 1.70 3.06
CA SER A 189 13.48 1.73 2.72
C SER A 189 13.23 2.63 1.51
N GLY A 190 12.79 2.05 0.39
CA GLY A 190 12.36 2.82 -0.78
C GLY A 190 11.18 3.75 -0.46
N LEU A 191 10.21 3.26 0.32
CA LEU A 191 9.12 4.10 0.82
C LEU A 191 9.64 5.26 1.67
N GLY A 192 10.56 5.01 2.60
CA GLY A 192 11.16 6.05 3.43
C GLY A 192 11.89 7.11 2.61
N PHE A 193 12.62 6.69 1.59
CA PHE A 193 13.29 7.59 0.66
C PHE A 193 12.27 8.47 -0.08
N MET A 194 11.25 7.86 -0.67
CA MET A 194 10.18 8.58 -1.37
C MET A 194 9.50 9.61 -0.47
N LEU A 195 9.13 9.24 0.75
CA LEU A 195 8.50 10.17 1.70
C LEU A 195 9.42 11.34 2.05
N ALA A 196 10.72 11.10 2.27
CA ALA A 196 11.69 12.18 2.52
C ALA A 196 11.81 13.15 1.32
N VAL A 197 11.74 12.64 0.09
CA VAL A 197 11.66 13.47 -1.13
C VAL A 197 10.40 14.33 -1.11
N GLN A 198 9.25 13.72 -0.83
CA GLN A 198 7.96 14.44 -0.86
C GLN A 198 7.86 15.48 0.26
N ASP A 199 8.36 15.17 1.46
CA ASP A 199 8.47 16.15 2.55
C ASP A 199 9.33 17.36 2.15
N SER A 200 10.49 17.10 1.52
CA SER A 200 11.39 18.17 1.06
C SER A 200 10.78 19.06 -0.04
N LYS A 201 9.80 18.53 -0.79
CA LYS A 201 9.02 19.29 -1.77
C LYS A 201 7.83 20.01 -1.14
N ALA A 202 7.24 19.43 -0.10
CA ALA A 202 6.05 19.98 0.57
C ALA A 202 6.38 21.14 1.49
N ASP A 203 7.55 21.11 2.17
CA ASP A 203 7.97 22.12 3.14
C ASP A 203 9.45 22.51 2.98
N ALA A 204 9.67 23.81 2.78
CA ALA A 204 11.02 24.41 2.71
C ALA A 204 11.83 24.24 4.03
N ASN A 205 11.15 24.06 5.17
CA ASN A 205 11.76 23.89 6.48
C ASN A 205 12.06 22.42 6.80
N TYR A 206 11.72 21.47 5.93
CA TYR A 206 11.83 20.03 6.19
C TYR A 206 13.16 19.61 6.85
N PHE A 207 14.32 20.01 6.32
CA PHE A 207 15.62 19.63 6.90
C PHE A 207 15.91 20.32 8.24
N ALA A 208 15.33 21.50 8.49
CA ALA A 208 15.45 22.17 9.78
C ALA A 208 14.59 21.45 10.84
N ASP A 209 13.37 21.06 10.47
CA ASP A 209 12.47 20.31 11.34
C ASP A 209 13.02 18.88 11.60
N LEU A 210 13.57 18.21 10.58
CA LEU A 210 14.28 16.94 10.74
C LEU A 210 15.45 17.05 11.73
N ALA A 211 16.24 18.12 11.63
CA ALA A 211 17.33 18.36 12.58
C ALA A 211 16.82 18.60 14.01
N GLY A 212 15.68 19.27 14.14
CA GLY A 212 15.00 19.43 15.45
C GLY A 212 14.52 18.10 16.02
N MET A 213 13.90 17.25 15.20
CA MET A 213 13.48 15.89 15.59
C MET A 213 14.69 15.00 15.97
N ALA A 214 15.84 15.23 15.34
CA ALA A 214 17.06 14.47 15.57
C ALA A 214 17.87 14.91 16.79
N LYS A 215 17.49 15.99 17.49
CA LYS A 215 18.22 16.55 18.63
C LYS A 215 18.54 15.53 19.75
N GLY A 216 17.65 14.55 19.94
CA GLY A 216 17.85 13.43 20.87
C GLY A 216 18.43 12.18 20.21
N GLY A 217 18.72 12.21 18.91
CA GLY A 217 19.02 11.05 18.09
C GLY A 217 17.76 10.35 17.58
N LEU A 218 17.72 10.11 16.26
CA LEU A 218 16.66 9.34 15.62
C LEU A 218 16.95 7.83 15.67
N THR A 219 15.92 7.01 15.85
CA THR A 219 16.01 5.59 15.58
C THR A 219 15.39 5.31 14.22
N VAL A 220 16.12 4.67 13.32
CA VAL A 220 15.66 4.43 11.96
C VAL A 220 15.30 2.97 11.72
N GLN A 221 14.22 2.71 10.97
CA GLN A 221 13.67 1.38 10.72
C GLN A 221 13.38 1.20 9.22
N SER A 222 13.33 -0.05 8.78
CA SER A 222 13.01 -0.37 7.38
C SER A 222 11.51 -0.53 7.11
N SER A 223 10.67 -0.67 8.14
CA SER A 223 9.23 -0.93 7.99
C SER A 223 8.35 -0.12 8.96
N THR A 224 7.12 0.18 8.53
CA THR A 224 6.06 0.77 9.37
C THR A 224 5.74 -0.11 10.57
N GLY A 225 5.66 -1.42 10.38
CA GLY A 225 5.34 -2.38 11.43
C GLY A 225 6.29 -2.28 12.61
N THR A 226 7.59 -2.30 12.35
CA THR A 226 8.64 -2.17 13.39
C THR A 226 8.53 -0.85 14.12
N MET A 227 8.30 0.27 13.42
CA MET A 227 8.13 1.58 14.07
C MET A 227 6.91 1.59 15.00
N MET A 228 5.77 1.04 14.57
CA MET A 228 4.57 0.93 15.40
C MET A 228 4.79 0.06 16.63
N GLU A 229 5.47 -1.08 16.51
CA GLU A 229 5.81 -1.96 17.64
C GLU A 229 6.65 -1.24 18.69
N ARG A 230 7.68 -0.51 18.26
CA ARG A 230 8.56 0.25 19.14
C ARG A 230 7.84 1.39 19.85
N VAL A 231 6.89 2.06 19.18
CA VAL A 231 6.05 3.08 19.82
C VAL A 231 5.04 2.45 20.77
N SER A 232 4.39 1.36 20.39
CA SER A 232 3.43 0.64 21.24
C SER A 232 4.07 0.12 22.53
N SER A 233 5.27 -0.43 22.45
CA SER A 233 6.02 -0.92 23.61
C SER A 233 6.54 0.20 24.52
N GLY A 234 6.66 1.44 24.03
CA GLY A 234 7.29 2.57 24.72
C GLY A 234 8.81 2.62 24.56
N GLU A 235 9.38 1.78 23.71
CA GLU A 235 10.80 1.88 23.32
C GLU A 235 11.05 3.19 22.57
N ASN A 236 10.13 3.57 21.66
CA ASN A 236 10.02 4.93 21.12
C ASN A 236 8.76 5.62 21.67
N LEU A 237 8.80 6.95 21.75
CA LEU A 237 7.67 7.78 22.18
C LEU A 237 6.85 8.29 21.00
N LEU A 238 7.52 8.60 19.90
CA LEU A 238 6.96 9.19 18.69
C LEU A 238 7.48 8.44 17.45
N GLY A 239 6.59 8.30 16.46
CA GLY A 239 6.93 7.83 15.12
C GLY A 239 6.54 8.88 14.08
N TYR A 240 7.43 9.14 13.14
CA TYR A 240 7.30 10.08 12.05
C TYR A 240 7.23 9.35 10.70
N ASN A 241 6.40 9.84 9.79
CA ASN A 241 6.17 9.25 8.46
C ASN A 241 5.58 7.83 8.50
N ILE A 242 4.54 7.65 9.31
CA ILE A 242 3.85 6.36 9.44
C ILE A 242 2.66 6.28 8.47
N LEU A 243 2.46 5.13 7.82
CA LEU A 243 1.27 4.88 7.03
C LEU A 243 0.02 4.89 7.90
N GLY A 244 -0.88 5.85 7.65
CA GLY A 244 -2.10 6.04 8.46
C GLY A 244 -3.02 4.83 8.45
N SER A 245 -3.14 4.12 7.32
CA SER A 245 -3.88 2.87 7.20
C SER A 245 -3.45 1.81 8.23
N TYR A 246 -2.14 1.59 8.35
CA TYR A 246 -1.58 0.64 9.30
C TYR A 246 -1.69 1.13 10.76
N ALA A 247 -1.51 2.44 10.97
CA ALA A 247 -1.69 3.02 12.30
C ALA A 247 -3.14 2.88 12.78
N GLU A 248 -4.13 3.15 11.92
CA GLU A 248 -5.56 3.00 12.22
C GLU A 248 -5.93 1.53 12.50
N ALA A 249 -5.46 0.60 11.69
CA ALA A 249 -5.67 -0.84 11.90
C ALA A 249 -5.09 -1.30 13.24
N ARG A 250 -3.86 -0.84 13.58
CA ARG A 250 -3.20 -1.19 14.85
C ARG A 250 -3.91 -0.57 16.04
N ALA A 251 -4.32 0.68 15.97
CA ALA A 251 -4.97 1.39 17.08
C ALA A 251 -6.32 0.76 17.52
N LYS A 252 -6.98 -0.02 16.67
CA LYS A 252 -8.18 -0.80 17.01
C LYS A 252 -7.91 -1.87 18.08
N THR A 253 -6.72 -2.43 18.09
CA THR A 253 -6.33 -3.54 18.98
C THR A 253 -5.26 -3.16 19.99
N ASP A 254 -4.64 -2.00 19.84
CA ASP A 254 -3.58 -1.50 20.71
C ASP A 254 -3.95 -0.13 21.30
N PRO A 255 -4.48 -0.08 22.52
CA PRO A 255 -4.89 1.17 23.15
C PRO A 255 -3.73 2.10 23.51
N SER A 256 -2.48 1.63 23.46
CA SER A 256 -1.31 2.45 23.75
C SER A 256 -0.91 3.32 22.57
N LEU A 257 -1.32 2.96 21.35
CA LEU A 257 -0.98 3.70 20.14
C LEU A 257 -1.94 4.87 19.91
N GLY A 258 -1.39 6.08 19.79
CA GLY A 258 -2.09 7.29 19.37
C GLY A 258 -1.67 7.68 17.94
N ILE A 259 -2.58 8.35 17.25
CA ILE A 259 -2.39 8.86 15.89
C ILE A 259 -2.61 10.37 15.92
N SER A 260 -1.70 11.13 15.29
CA SER A 260 -1.84 12.54 15.06
C SER A 260 -1.70 12.85 13.58
N TYR A 261 -2.72 13.50 13.04
CA TYR A 261 -2.70 14.01 11.66
C TYR A 261 -2.11 15.41 11.66
N PRO A 262 -0.98 15.65 10.99
CA PRO A 262 -0.39 17.00 10.89
C PRO A 262 -1.35 17.98 10.23
N LYS A 263 -1.43 19.21 10.75
CA LYS A 263 -2.31 20.27 10.23
C LYS A 263 -1.64 21.20 9.22
N ASP A 264 -0.31 21.20 9.20
CA ASP A 264 0.49 21.97 8.25
C ASP A 264 0.47 21.33 6.86
N TYR A 265 0.81 20.06 6.74
CA TYR A 265 0.56 19.24 5.56
C TYR A 265 0.51 17.75 5.92
N VAL A 266 -0.25 16.99 5.13
CA VAL A 266 -0.34 15.53 5.20
C VAL A 266 -0.07 14.98 3.82
N LEU A 267 1.06 14.32 3.63
CA LEU A 267 1.31 13.57 2.40
C LEU A 267 0.25 12.46 2.28
N VAL A 268 -0.29 12.30 1.08
CA VAL A 268 -1.21 11.19 0.78
C VAL A 268 -0.58 10.37 -0.31
N LEU A 269 -0.12 9.17 0.04
CA LEU A 269 0.41 8.23 -0.92
C LEU A 269 -0.70 7.36 -1.51
N SER A 270 -0.42 6.79 -2.67
CA SER A 270 -1.23 5.75 -3.28
C SER A 270 -0.35 4.55 -3.60
N ARG A 271 -0.80 3.34 -3.24
CA ARG A 271 -0.06 2.15 -3.68
C ARG A 271 -0.20 2.02 -5.18
N VAL A 272 0.93 2.12 -5.87
CA VAL A 272 0.98 2.01 -7.32
C VAL A 272 0.96 0.55 -7.72
N SER A 273 0.05 0.21 -8.65
CA SER A 273 -0.04 -1.13 -9.23
C SER A 273 0.10 -1.07 -10.74
N PHE A 274 0.69 -2.11 -11.30
CA PHE A 274 0.77 -2.32 -12.74
C PHE A 274 0.82 -3.81 -13.09
N ILE A 275 0.35 -4.15 -14.29
CA ILE A 275 0.46 -5.48 -14.90
C ILE A 275 1.80 -5.55 -15.63
N THR A 276 2.55 -6.63 -15.47
CA THR A 276 3.84 -6.81 -16.16
C THR A 276 3.65 -7.23 -17.62
N GLN A 277 4.46 -6.69 -18.54
CA GLN A 277 4.36 -7.01 -19.99
C GLN A 277 4.59 -8.49 -20.27
N GLU A 278 5.47 -9.14 -19.49
CA GLU A 278 5.84 -10.55 -19.64
C GLU A 278 5.13 -11.44 -18.62
N SER A 279 3.91 -11.06 -18.20
CA SER A 279 3.10 -11.88 -17.32
C SER A 279 2.86 -13.27 -17.90
N GLU A 280 3.12 -14.31 -17.10
CA GLU A 280 2.80 -15.70 -17.44
C GLU A 280 1.28 -15.98 -17.38
N HIS A 281 0.52 -15.14 -16.63
CA HIS A 281 -0.91 -15.26 -16.43
C HIS A 281 -1.63 -13.93 -16.75
N PRO A 282 -1.54 -13.44 -18.01
CA PRO A 282 -1.94 -12.07 -18.35
C PRO A 282 -3.44 -11.78 -18.14
N ASN A 283 -4.31 -12.76 -18.31
CA ASN A 283 -5.74 -12.56 -18.09
C ASN A 283 -6.10 -12.61 -16.60
N ALA A 284 -5.52 -13.51 -15.82
CA ALA A 284 -5.67 -13.52 -14.37
C ALA A 284 -5.08 -12.25 -13.73
N ALA A 285 -3.99 -11.71 -14.28
CA ALA A 285 -3.42 -10.43 -13.88
C ALA A 285 -4.38 -9.26 -14.13
N ARG A 286 -5.03 -9.20 -15.30
CA ARG A 286 -6.06 -8.20 -15.61
C ARG A 286 -7.27 -8.32 -14.69
N LEU A 287 -7.74 -9.55 -14.42
CA LEU A 287 -8.84 -9.77 -13.48
C LEU A 287 -8.50 -9.29 -12.07
N TRP A 288 -7.31 -9.59 -11.57
CA TRP A 288 -6.85 -9.10 -10.27
C TRP A 288 -6.76 -7.58 -10.25
N PHE A 289 -6.15 -7.00 -11.27
CA PHE A 289 -5.94 -5.56 -11.39
C PHE A 289 -7.28 -4.80 -11.42
N ASP A 290 -8.22 -5.24 -12.26
CA ASP A 290 -9.54 -4.64 -12.35
C ASP A 290 -10.36 -4.86 -11.06
N TYR A 291 -10.21 -6.03 -10.43
CA TYR A 291 -10.87 -6.31 -9.15
C TYR A 291 -10.38 -5.38 -8.04
N VAL A 292 -9.07 -5.11 -7.96
CA VAL A 292 -8.52 -4.16 -6.98
C VAL A 292 -9.11 -2.75 -7.19
N LEU A 293 -9.32 -2.33 -8.44
CA LEU A 293 -9.86 -1.02 -8.79
C LEU A 293 -11.40 -0.96 -8.76
N SER A 294 -12.09 -2.09 -8.77
CA SER A 294 -13.55 -2.18 -8.77
C SER A 294 -14.17 -1.64 -7.48
N GLU A 295 -15.46 -1.28 -7.54
CA GLU A 295 -16.24 -0.89 -6.36
C GLU A 295 -16.14 -1.93 -5.24
N LYS A 296 -16.26 -3.21 -5.58
CA LYS A 296 -16.19 -4.32 -4.63
C LYS A 296 -14.80 -4.43 -3.98
N GLY A 297 -13.73 -4.41 -4.78
CA GLY A 297 -12.36 -4.48 -4.28
C GLY A 297 -12.01 -3.27 -3.40
N GLN A 298 -12.38 -2.08 -3.83
CA GLN A 298 -12.17 -0.83 -3.10
C GLN A 298 -12.98 -0.78 -1.79
N SER A 299 -14.21 -1.28 -1.80
CA SER A 299 -15.02 -1.41 -0.57
C SER A 299 -14.39 -2.39 0.43
N ILE A 300 -13.81 -3.50 -0.05
CA ILE A 300 -13.07 -4.44 0.81
C ILE A 300 -11.82 -3.77 1.39
N LEU A 301 -11.04 -3.05 0.58
CA LEU A 301 -9.87 -2.32 1.05
C LEU A 301 -10.25 -1.33 2.16
N ALA A 302 -11.27 -0.49 1.92
CA ALA A 302 -11.68 0.56 2.84
C ALA A 302 -12.28 0.00 4.13
N ASN A 303 -13.14 -1.03 4.07
CA ASN A 303 -13.99 -1.44 5.18
C ASN A 303 -13.52 -2.72 5.90
N GLN A 304 -12.64 -3.52 5.27
CA GLN A 304 -12.15 -4.78 5.85
C GLN A 304 -10.63 -4.80 6.05
N ALA A 305 -9.89 -4.07 5.22
CA ALA A 305 -8.42 -4.00 5.30
C ALA A 305 -7.91 -2.69 5.94
N ASP A 306 -8.79 -1.74 6.25
CA ASP A 306 -8.44 -0.40 6.78
C ASP A 306 -7.55 0.42 5.85
N ILE A 307 -7.58 0.13 4.56
CA ILE A 307 -6.82 0.84 3.53
C ILE A 307 -7.78 1.73 2.74
N PRO A 308 -7.69 3.08 2.89
CA PRO A 308 -8.63 4.00 2.26
C PRO A 308 -8.66 3.89 0.74
N SER A 309 -9.88 3.93 0.18
CA SER A 309 -10.13 3.83 -1.25
C SER A 309 -9.56 5.01 -2.05
N ILE A 310 -9.10 4.72 -3.28
CA ILE A 310 -8.75 5.73 -4.28
C ILE A 310 -10.01 6.31 -4.95
N ARG A 311 -11.15 5.63 -4.87
CA ARG A 311 -12.40 6.04 -5.48
C ARG A 311 -13.20 6.94 -4.54
N ASN A 312 -13.84 7.98 -5.11
CA ASN A 312 -14.68 8.90 -4.34
C ASN A 312 -16.08 8.34 -4.07
N ASP A 313 -16.50 7.28 -4.78
CA ASP A 313 -17.81 6.66 -4.64
C ASP A 313 -17.84 5.50 -3.62
N ILE A 314 -16.77 5.33 -2.83
CA ILE A 314 -16.69 4.33 -1.76
C ILE A 314 -16.76 5.02 -0.40
N GLU A 315 -17.78 4.70 0.36
CA GLU A 315 -17.91 5.13 1.75
C GLU A 315 -17.06 4.25 2.68
N GLY A 316 -16.38 4.88 3.62
CA GLY A 316 -15.54 4.21 4.60
C GLY A 316 -15.14 5.12 5.75
N LYS A 317 -14.52 4.56 6.80
CA LYS A 317 -14.13 5.33 8.00
C LYS A 317 -13.21 6.51 7.68
N ASN A 318 -12.29 6.32 6.74
CA ASN A 318 -11.30 7.31 6.32
C ASN A 318 -11.41 7.56 4.81
N ASP A 319 -12.65 7.72 4.31
CA ASP A 319 -12.89 8.05 2.91
C ASP A 319 -12.34 9.45 2.55
N ILE A 320 -12.23 9.71 1.27
CA ILE A 320 -11.66 10.96 0.76
C ILE A 320 -12.45 12.17 1.26
N ASP A 321 -13.78 12.08 1.31
CA ASP A 321 -14.65 13.16 1.77
C ASP A 321 -14.48 13.43 3.26
N GLY A 322 -14.42 12.40 4.10
CA GLY A 322 -14.18 12.53 5.53
C GLY A 322 -12.80 13.13 5.83
N MET A 323 -11.76 12.66 5.15
CA MET A 323 -10.41 13.23 5.27
C MET A 323 -10.36 14.68 4.78
N THR A 324 -11.03 14.99 3.67
CA THR A 324 -11.11 16.37 3.14
C THR A 324 -11.82 17.30 4.11
N LYS A 325 -12.90 16.86 4.76
CA LYS A 325 -13.58 17.63 5.82
C LYS A 325 -12.69 17.86 7.03
N MET A 326 -11.89 16.87 7.41
CA MET A 326 -11.02 16.92 8.60
C MET A 326 -9.76 17.77 8.37
N LEU A 327 -9.10 17.61 7.21
CA LEU A 327 -7.75 18.14 6.94
C LEU A 327 -7.71 19.20 5.85
N GLY A 328 -8.72 19.25 4.97
CA GLY A 328 -8.85 20.29 3.94
C GLY A 328 -7.58 20.46 3.10
N ASN A 329 -7.07 21.68 3.06
CA ASN A 329 -5.89 22.05 2.26
C ASN A 329 -4.56 21.45 2.77
N ALA A 330 -4.54 20.85 3.96
CA ALA A 330 -3.36 20.14 4.46
C ALA A 330 -3.08 18.85 3.66
N LEU A 331 -4.11 18.23 3.07
CA LEU A 331 -3.92 17.03 2.23
C LEU A 331 -3.09 17.35 0.99
N LYS A 332 -2.04 16.58 0.78
CA LYS A 332 -1.12 16.68 -0.37
C LYS A 332 -1.01 15.32 -1.06
N PRO A 333 -1.98 14.98 -1.95
CA PRO A 333 -1.88 13.77 -2.74
C PRO A 333 -0.61 13.78 -3.61
N ILE A 334 0.13 12.69 -3.56
CA ILE A 334 1.33 12.49 -4.38
C ILE A 334 0.87 11.98 -5.74
N PRO A 335 1.04 12.73 -6.84
CA PRO A 335 0.57 12.29 -8.15
C PRO A 335 1.41 11.13 -8.69
N VAL A 336 0.75 10.23 -9.43
CA VAL A 336 1.43 9.16 -10.18
C VAL A 336 1.87 9.75 -11.53
N ASP A 337 3.03 10.40 -11.53
CA ASP A 337 3.61 11.03 -12.71
C ASP A 337 5.14 11.03 -12.69
N GLU A 338 5.77 11.52 -13.75
CA GLU A 338 7.22 11.53 -13.94
C GLU A 338 7.99 12.29 -12.84
N THR A 339 7.35 13.17 -12.08
CA THR A 339 8.00 13.88 -10.96
C THR A 339 8.46 12.94 -9.84
N LEU A 340 7.88 11.74 -9.76
CA LEU A 340 8.33 10.66 -8.86
C LEU A 340 9.72 10.15 -9.21
N LEU A 341 10.10 10.18 -10.49
CA LEU A 341 11.37 9.63 -10.98
C LEU A 341 12.56 10.56 -10.74
N GLU A 342 12.30 11.84 -10.45
CA GLU A 342 13.31 12.89 -10.39
C GLU A 342 14.48 12.56 -9.46
N TYR A 343 14.18 12.06 -8.26
CA TYR A 343 15.19 11.75 -7.24
C TYR A 343 15.70 10.29 -7.31
N LEU A 344 15.27 9.51 -8.29
CA LEU A 344 15.91 8.24 -8.64
C LEU A 344 17.15 8.45 -9.52
N GLU A 345 17.34 9.65 -10.08
CA GLU A 345 18.59 10.07 -10.72
C GLU A 345 19.72 10.02 -9.69
N PRO A 346 20.86 9.33 -9.97
CA PRO A 346 21.89 9.03 -8.98
C PRO A 346 22.43 10.25 -8.25
N LYS A 347 22.68 11.37 -8.93
CA LYS A 347 23.21 12.59 -8.32
C LYS A 347 22.22 13.21 -7.35
N LYS A 348 20.96 13.39 -7.76
CA LYS A 348 19.90 13.96 -6.89
C LYS A 348 19.62 13.06 -5.69
N ARG A 349 19.63 11.75 -5.91
CA ARG A 349 19.50 10.76 -4.83
C ARG A 349 20.60 10.91 -3.78
N LEU A 350 21.84 10.96 -4.19
CA LEU A 350 23.00 11.12 -3.28
C LEU A 350 22.97 12.47 -2.57
N GLU A 351 22.59 13.56 -3.23
CA GLU A 351 22.44 14.88 -2.62
C GLU A 351 21.39 14.89 -1.52
N LEU A 352 20.21 14.30 -1.77
CA LEU A 352 19.16 14.21 -0.75
C LEU A 352 19.62 13.35 0.44
N ILE A 353 20.22 12.20 0.21
CA ILE A 353 20.73 11.32 1.28
C ILE A 353 21.77 12.08 2.13
N LYS A 354 22.67 12.82 1.50
CA LYS A 354 23.67 13.64 2.21
C LYS A 354 23.03 14.72 3.08
N GLN A 355 22.02 15.45 2.54
CA GLN A 355 21.28 16.47 3.27
C GLN A 355 20.54 15.86 4.46
N TRP A 356 19.86 14.75 4.24
CA TRP A 356 19.13 14.02 5.27
C TRP A 356 20.05 13.53 6.39
N ARG A 357 21.16 12.88 6.05
CA ARG A 357 22.18 12.45 7.03
C ARG A 357 22.73 13.62 7.85
N THR A 358 22.98 14.76 7.19
CA THR A 358 23.48 15.96 7.87
C THR A 358 22.46 16.52 8.86
N ALA A 359 21.18 16.51 8.51
CA ALA A 359 20.10 16.93 9.40
C ALA A 359 19.87 15.91 10.53
N ALA A 360 19.86 14.61 10.22
CA ALA A 360 19.61 13.54 11.17
C ALA A 360 20.78 13.30 12.19
N ALA A 361 21.98 13.82 11.91
CA ALA A 361 23.14 13.68 12.79
C ALA A 361 23.24 14.77 13.88
N LYS A 362 22.32 15.76 13.89
CA LYS A 362 22.32 16.90 14.81
C LYS A 362 21.52 16.63 16.09
#